data_f6028526d9ec78f875e2cc93d2b8a305
#
_entry.id   f6028526d9ec78f875e2cc93d2b8a305
#
_cell.length_a   1.000
_cell.length_b   1.000
_cell.length_c   1.000
_cell.angle_alpha   90.00
_cell.angle_beta   90.00
_cell.angle_gamma   90.00
#
_symmetry.space_group_name_H-M   'P 1'
#
loop_
_entity.id
_entity.type
_entity.pdbx_description
1 polymer ?
#
loop_
_entity_poly.entity_id
_entity_poly.type
_entity_poly.pdbx_seq_one_letter_code
_entity_poly.pdbx_strand_id
1 'polypeptide(L)'
;MEDENFYDTNVLYYAYDLPEPEKRKNYKSLVSKVFLGYAKGVISNQILVELHNAPTRKLGVEPDTARVIVDSFIASENWRKVSYSNMTVKAALEISKAFRAPFLDSLIAETMKENGINQIITENENDFIRIPGIKIKNPLR
;
A
#
# COMPACT_ATOMS: atom_id res chain seq x y z
N MET A 1 -1.22 -21.58 -6.76
CA MET A 1 -2.12 -20.49 -6.38
C MET A 1 -1.28 -19.26 -6.03
N GLU A 2 -1.52 -18.14 -6.69
CA GLU A 2 -0.76 -16.93 -6.42
C GLU A 2 -1.18 -16.31 -5.09
N ASP A 3 -0.19 -15.84 -4.34
CA ASP A 3 -0.45 -15.16 -3.08
C ASP A 3 -0.95 -13.73 -3.34
N GLU A 4 -1.89 -13.29 -2.53
CA GLU A 4 -2.30 -11.90 -2.50
C GLU A 4 -1.27 -11.09 -1.73
N ASN A 5 -0.83 -9.98 -2.32
CA ASN A 5 0.09 -9.05 -1.68
C ASN A 5 -0.60 -7.71 -1.47
N PHE A 6 -0.41 -7.15 -0.29
CA PHE A 6 -0.82 -5.79 0.00
C PHE A 6 0.26 -4.84 -0.52
N TYR A 7 -0.14 -3.73 -1.13
CA TYR A 7 0.81 -2.77 -1.69
C TYR A 7 0.76 -1.47 -0.90
N ASP A 8 1.92 -1.05 -0.41
CA ASP A 8 2.07 0.23 0.26
C ASP A 8 2.08 1.37 -0.77
N THR A 9 1.69 2.55 -0.33
CA THR A 9 1.53 3.73 -1.19
C THR A 9 2.78 4.07 -1.97
N ASN A 10 3.95 3.96 -1.34
CA ASN A 10 5.22 4.33 -1.97
C ASN A 10 5.57 3.52 -3.22
N VAL A 11 5.00 2.32 -3.36
CA VAL A 11 5.20 1.47 -4.54
C VAL A 11 4.25 1.86 -5.65
N LEU A 12 3.04 2.30 -5.30
CA LEU A 12 1.96 2.54 -6.26
C LEU A 12 2.17 3.77 -7.13
N TYR A 13 2.94 4.76 -6.68
CA TYR A 13 3.21 5.97 -7.47
C TYR A 13 3.77 5.66 -8.84
N TYR A 14 4.55 4.61 -8.95
CA TYR A 14 5.28 4.26 -10.15
C TYR A 14 4.44 3.51 -11.20
N ALA A 15 3.14 3.38 -10.93
CA ALA A 15 2.18 2.90 -11.94
C ALA A 15 1.94 3.93 -13.04
N TYR A 16 2.29 5.19 -12.77
CA TYR A 16 2.05 6.32 -13.66
C TYR A 16 3.38 6.98 -14.01
N ASP A 17 3.37 7.86 -15.00
CA ASP A 17 4.59 8.52 -15.48
C ASP A 17 5.04 9.64 -14.54
N LEU A 18 5.29 9.28 -13.28
CA LEU A 18 5.88 10.17 -12.31
C LEU A 18 7.40 10.03 -12.37
N PRO A 19 8.16 11.11 -12.10
CA PRO A 19 9.61 11.00 -12.04
C PRO A 19 10.02 9.94 -11.01
N GLU A 20 10.85 8.99 -11.45
CA GLU A 20 11.28 7.90 -10.57
C GLU A 20 12.78 7.69 -10.64
N PRO A 21 13.41 7.29 -9.53
CA PRO A 21 14.81 6.86 -9.54
C PRO A 21 15.00 5.61 -10.39
N GLU A 22 16.17 5.50 -11.01
CA GLU A 22 16.52 4.35 -11.85
C GLU A 22 16.30 3.02 -11.13
N LYS A 23 16.62 2.96 -9.85
CA LYS A 23 16.48 1.74 -9.03
C LYS A 23 15.03 1.28 -8.83
N ARG A 24 14.04 2.13 -9.19
CA ARG A 24 12.61 1.83 -9.02
C ARG A 24 11.88 1.62 -10.33
N LYS A 25 12.57 1.58 -11.45
CA LYS A 25 11.93 1.45 -12.77
C LYS A 25 11.08 0.19 -12.91
N ASN A 26 11.33 -0.85 -12.11
CA ASN A 26 10.57 -2.09 -12.17
C ASN A 26 9.22 -2.02 -11.44
N TYR A 27 8.97 -0.96 -10.67
CA TYR A 27 7.72 -0.83 -9.91
C TYR A 27 6.51 -0.69 -10.82
N LYS A 28 6.66 0.05 -11.92
CA LYS A 28 5.59 0.21 -12.91
C LYS A 28 5.16 -1.16 -13.46
N SER A 29 6.12 -2.04 -13.72
CA SER A 29 5.84 -3.39 -14.18
C SER A 29 5.08 -4.21 -13.12
N LEU A 30 5.49 -4.14 -11.84
CA LEU A 30 4.81 -4.83 -10.74
C LEU A 30 3.35 -4.41 -10.64
N VAL A 31 3.10 -3.11 -10.63
CA VAL A 31 1.75 -2.56 -10.48
C VAL A 31 0.91 -2.87 -11.72
N SER A 32 1.50 -2.76 -12.91
CA SER A 32 0.82 -3.05 -14.17
C SER A 32 0.35 -4.51 -14.26
N LYS A 33 1.12 -5.44 -13.72
CA LYS A 33 0.73 -6.86 -13.68
C LYS A 33 -0.57 -7.07 -12.90
N VAL A 34 -0.78 -6.32 -11.84
CA VAL A 34 -2.04 -6.38 -11.08
C VAL A 34 -3.18 -5.82 -11.89
N PHE A 35 -3.01 -4.63 -12.50
CA PHE A 35 -4.04 -4.04 -13.35
C PHE A 35 -4.45 -4.97 -14.49
N LEU A 36 -3.50 -5.70 -15.05
CA LEU A 36 -3.74 -6.61 -16.17
C LEU A 36 -4.25 -8.00 -15.73
N GLY A 37 -4.32 -8.25 -14.43
CA GLY A 37 -4.83 -9.51 -13.91
C GLY A 37 -3.80 -10.64 -13.83
N TYR A 38 -2.52 -10.36 -14.04
CA TYR A 38 -1.46 -11.36 -13.98
C TYR A 38 -0.94 -11.60 -12.57
N ALA A 39 -1.24 -10.70 -11.64
CA ALA A 39 -0.85 -10.83 -10.23
C ALA A 39 -2.00 -10.32 -9.38
N LYS A 40 -2.07 -10.77 -8.12
CA LYS A 40 -3.11 -10.35 -7.18
C LYS A 40 -2.57 -9.24 -6.29
N GLY A 41 -3.28 -8.12 -6.26
CA GLY A 41 -2.91 -6.98 -5.43
C GLY A 41 -4.08 -6.54 -4.58
N VAL A 42 -3.76 -6.12 -3.36
CA VAL A 42 -4.73 -5.64 -2.37
C VAL A 42 -4.29 -4.26 -1.88
N ILE A 43 -5.23 -3.36 -1.77
CA ILE A 43 -5.06 -2.04 -1.17
C ILE A 43 -6.23 -1.76 -0.24
N SER A 44 -6.07 -0.77 0.62
CA SER A 44 -7.12 -0.39 1.57
C SER A 44 -7.59 1.04 1.31
N ASN A 45 -8.68 1.42 1.98
CA ASN A 45 -9.18 2.79 1.96
C ASN A 45 -8.10 3.79 2.40
N GLN A 46 -7.29 3.42 3.40
CA GLN A 46 -6.19 4.25 3.87
C GLN A 46 -5.19 4.51 2.74
N ILE A 47 -4.83 3.46 1.99
CA ILE A 47 -3.90 3.58 0.87
C ILE A 47 -4.47 4.50 -0.21
N LEU A 48 -5.76 4.42 -0.50
CA LEU A 48 -6.39 5.32 -1.47
C LEU A 48 -6.29 6.79 -1.03
N VAL A 49 -6.48 7.07 0.25
CA VAL A 49 -6.32 8.43 0.79
C VAL A 49 -4.88 8.88 0.69
N GLU A 50 -3.94 8.05 1.09
CA GLU A 50 -2.51 8.37 1.03
C GLU A 50 -2.02 8.54 -0.41
N LEU A 51 -2.58 7.80 -1.35
CA LEU A 51 -2.22 7.88 -2.76
C LEU A 51 -2.56 9.24 -3.37
N HIS A 52 -3.54 9.93 -2.82
CA HIS A 52 -3.83 11.32 -3.17
C HIS A 52 -2.92 12.27 -2.39
N ASN A 53 -2.88 12.11 -1.06
CA ASN A 53 -2.23 13.11 -0.19
C ASN A 53 -0.71 13.12 -0.31
N ALA A 54 -0.06 11.97 -0.39
CA ALA A 54 1.39 11.93 -0.39
C ALA A 54 2.01 12.53 -1.65
N PRO A 55 1.59 12.16 -2.88
CA PRO A 55 2.19 12.78 -4.07
C PRO A 55 1.87 14.26 -4.19
N THR A 56 0.69 14.72 -3.77
CA THR A 56 0.35 16.14 -3.85
C THR A 56 1.17 16.97 -2.87
N ARG A 57 1.41 16.46 -1.66
CA ARG A 57 2.16 17.18 -0.63
C ARG A 57 3.67 17.06 -0.80
N LYS A 58 4.17 15.88 -1.16
CA LYS A 58 5.62 15.61 -1.17
C LYS A 58 6.26 15.79 -2.53
N LEU A 59 5.53 15.54 -3.61
CA LEU A 59 6.07 15.54 -4.97
C LEU A 59 5.52 16.68 -5.83
N GLY A 60 4.64 17.51 -5.29
CA GLY A 60 4.04 18.60 -6.03
C GLY A 60 3.12 18.17 -7.17
N VAL A 61 2.58 16.95 -7.11
CA VAL A 61 1.66 16.45 -8.11
C VAL A 61 0.34 17.24 -8.03
N GLU A 62 -0.17 17.65 -9.20
CA GLU A 62 -1.43 18.37 -9.26
C GLU A 62 -2.58 17.54 -8.66
N PRO A 63 -3.49 18.15 -7.88
CA PRO A 63 -4.59 17.40 -7.27
C PRO A 63 -5.45 16.64 -8.28
N ASP A 64 -5.70 17.20 -9.46
CA ASP A 64 -6.47 16.50 -10.50
C ASP A 64 -5.75 15.27 -11.03
N THR A 65 -4.43 15.35 -11.17
CA THR A 65 -3.62 14.19 -11.57
C THR A 65 -3.70 13.10 -10.51
N ALA A 66 -3.56 13.47 -9.24
CA ALA A 66 -3.67 12.52 -8.13
C ALA A 66 -5.07 11.89 -8.08
N ARG A 67 -6.11 12.67 -8.35
CA ARG A 67 -7.48 12.17 -8.40
C ARG A 67 -7.65 11.10 -9.49
N VAL A 68 -7.10 11.34 -10.67
CA VAL A 68 -7.16 10.36 -11.78
C VAL A 68 -6.48 9.06 -11.38
N ILE A 69 -5.34 9.15 -10.70
CA ILE A 69 -4.62 7.98 -10.21
C ILE A 69 -5.48 7.18 -9.23
N VAL A 70 -6.04 7.84 -8.22
CA VAL A 70 -6.89 7.20 -7.22
C VAL A 70 -8.11 6.54 -7.89
N ASP A 71 -8.78 7.28 -8.79
CA ASP A 71 -9.94 6.77 -9.52
C ASP A 71 -9.62 5.50 -10.31
N SER A 72 -8.43 5.42 -10.89
CA SER A 72 -8.04 4.23 -11.66
C SER A 72 -7.93 2.98 -10.79
N PHE A 73 -7.44 3.12 -9.57
CA PHE A 73 -7.40 2.02 -8.62
C PHE A 73 -8.81 1.63 -8.14
N ILE A 74 -9.66 2.62 -7.87
CA ILE A 74 -11.04 2.36 -7.44
C ILE A 74 -11.81 1.61 -8.54
N ALA A 75 -11.65 2.02 -9.78
CA ALA A 75 -12.39 1.45 -10.92
C ALA A 75 -11.88 0.06 -11.31
N SER A 76 -10.66 -0.31 -10.96
CA SER A 76 -10.07 -1.57 -11.37
C SER A 76 -10.67 -2.74 -10.58
N GLU A 77 -11.21 -3.72 -11.30
CA GLU A 77 -11.70 -4.96 -10.69
C GLU A 77 -10.57 -5.88 -10.25
N ASN A 78 -9.37 -5.66 -10.76
CA ASN A 78 -8.21 -6.51 -10.47
C ASN A 78 -7.49 -6.11 -9.18
N TRP A 79 -7.74 -4.91 -8.67
CA TRP A 79 -7.25 -4.50 -7.35
C TRP A 79 -8.34 -4.80 -6.32
N ARG A 80 -8.05 -5.71 -5.40
CA ARG A 80 -8.93 -5.96 -4.27
C ARG A 80 -8.83 -4.78 -3.31
N LYS A 81 -9.96 -4.19 -2.92
CA LYS A 81 -10.00 -3.05 -2.01
C LYS A 81 -10.66 -3.47 -0.72
N VAL A 82 -9.96 -3.27 0.40
CA VAL A 82 -10.44 -3.65 1.73
C VAL A 82 -10.57 -2.41 2.61
N SER A 83 -11.45 -2.50 3.60
CA SER A 83 -11.70 -1.41 4.53
C SER A 83 -11.40 -1.82 5.95
N TYR A 84 -11.45 -0.87 6.85
CA TYR A 84 -11.28 -1.12 8.27
C TYR A 84 -12.39 -0.45 9.07
N SER A 85 -12.60 -0.93 10.29
CA SER A 85 -13.60 -0.40 11.20
C SER A 85 -12.95 0.34 12.37
N ASN A 86 -13.77 0.94 13.22
CA ASN A 86 -13.26 1.56 14.46
C ASN A 86 -12.56 0.54 15.35
N MET A 87 -12.96 -0.73 15.31
CA MET A 87 -12.28 -1.77 16.11
C MET A 87 -10.90 -2.10 15.55
N THR A 88 -10.70 -1.97 14.26
CA THR A 88 -9.37 -2.09 13.64
C THR A 88 -8.46 -0.96 14.14
N VAL A 89 -9.00 0.25 14.23
CA VAL A 89 -8.26 1.40 14.78
C VAL A 89 -7.83 1.14 16.21
N LYS A 90 -8.73 0.60 17.03
CA LYS A 90 -8.41 0.26 18.42
C LYS A 90 -7.28 -0.76 18.50
N ALA A 91 -7.35 -1.84 17.71
CA ALA A 91 -6.31 -2.86 17.68
C ALA A 91 -4.97 -2.27 17.21
N ALA A 92 -4.99 -1.39 16.21
CA ALA A 92 -3.79 -0.73 15.70
C ALA A 92 -3.13 0.17 16.75
N LEU A 93 -3.92 0.86 17.57
CA LEU A 93 -3.38 1.67 18.67
C LEU A 93 -2.65 0.80 19.69
N GLU A 94 -3.20 -0.37 20.00
CA GLU A 94 -2.57 -1.31 20.93
C GLU A 94 -1.25 -1.87 20.37
N ILE A 95 -1.24 -2.25 19.10
CA ILE A 95 -0.04 -2.76 18.41
C ILE A 95 1.03 -1.68 18.33
N SER A 96 0.65 -0.48 17.95
CA SER A 96 1.57 0.66 17.86
C SER A 96 2.28 0.90 19.19
N LYS A 97 1.54 0.88 20.27
CA LYS A 97 2.09 1.07 21.62
C LYS A 97 2.98 -0.10 22.04
N ALA A 98 2.49 -1.33 21.86
CA ALA A 98 3.18 -2.53 22.34
C ALA A 98 4.50 -2.76 21.62
N PHE A 99 4.58 -2.49 20.34
CA PHE A 99 5.74 -2.79 19.51
C PHE A 99 6.51 -1.55 19.04
N ARG A 100 6.09 -0.36 19.51
CA ARG A 100 6.70 0.92 19.14
C ARG A 100 6.77 1.12 17.63
N ALA A 101 5.72 0.73 16.95
CA ALA A 101 5.58 0.88 15.50
C ALA A 101 4.75 2.12 15.17
N PRO A 102 4.96 2.76 14.01
CA PRO A 102 4.13 3.89 13.60
C PRO A 102 2.65 3.50 13.54
N PHE A 103 1.77 4.39 14.02
CA PHE A 103 0.35 4.07 14.10
C PHE A 103 -0.27 3.76 12.75
N LEU A 104 0.01 4.60 11.73
CA LEU A 104 -0.59 4.39 10.41
C LEU A 104 -0.15 3.06 9.77
N ASP A 105 1.09 2.64 10.01
CA ASP A 105 1.58 1.35 9.54
C ASP A 105 0.97 0.20 10.33
N SER A 106 0.74 0.40 11.63
CA SER A 106 0.01 -0.57 12.46
C SER A 106 -1.44 -0.73 11.97
N LEU A 107 -2.07 0.36 11.53
CA LEU A 107 -3.43 0.32 10.97
C LEU A 107 -3.45 -0.47 9.65
N ILE A 108 -2.46 -0.27 8.79
CA ILE A 108 -2.31 -1.06 7.57
C ILE A 108 -2.19 -2.54 7.92
N ALA A 109 -1.32 -2.87 8.87
CA ALA A 109 -1.06 -4.26 9.25
C ALA A 109 -2.31 -4.93 9.81
N GLU A 110 -3.06 -4.24 10.68
CA GLU A 110 -4.29 -4.80 11.25
C GLU A 110 -5.38 -4.96 10.20
N THR A 111 -5.49 -4.02 9.27
CA THR A 111 -6.41 -4.14 8.14
C THR A 111 -6.06 -5.38 7.29
N MET A 112 -4.78 -5.59 7.03
CA MET A 112 -4.30 -6.76 6.30
C MET A 112 -4.71 -8.05 7.00
N LYS A 113 -4.41 -8.17 8.29
CA LYS A 113 -4.69 -9.38 9.07
C LYS A 113 -6.18 -9.72 9.08
N GLU A 114 -7.03 -8.71 9.24
CA GLU A 114 -8.48 -8.91 9.26
C GLU A 114 -9.03 -9.40 7.92
N ASN A 115 -8.30 -9.19 6.85
CA ASN A 115 -8.68 -9.60 5.51
C ASN A 115 -7.87 -10.78 4.97
N GLY A 116 -7.12 -11.46 5.85
CA GLY A 116 -6.38 -12.66 5.48
C GLY A 116 -5.13 -12.42 4.65
N ILE A 117 -4.59 -11.19 4.67
CA ILE A 117 -3.40 -10.81 3.91
C ILE A 117 -2.22 -10.74 4.89
N ASN A 118 -1.13 -11.45 4.58
CA ASN A 118 0.02 -11.49 5.48
C ASN A 118 1.33 -10.94 4.90
N GLN A 119 1.32 -10.51 3.64
CA GLN A 119 2.54 -9.98 3.01
C GLN A 119 2.29 -8.60 2.40
N ILE A 120 3.21 -7.67 2.67
CA ILE A 120 3.17 -6.31 2.14
C ILE A 120 4.36 -6.06 1.23
N ILE A 121 4.11 -5.42 0.10
CA ILE A 121 5.14 -4.91 -0.80
C ILE A 121 5.39 -3.46 -0.41
N THR A 122 6.56 -3.15 0.12
CA THR A 122 6.90 -1.80 0.61
C THR A 122 8.40 -1.55 0.59
N GLU A 123 8.78 -0.28 0.49
CA GLU A 123 10.17 0.15 0.71
C GLU A 123 10.45 0.40 2.19
N ASN A 124 9.42 0.55 3.03
CA ASN A 124 9.53 0.95 4.43
C ASN A 124 9.68 -0.25 5.36
N GLU A 125 10.70 -1.08 5.14
CA GLU A 125 10.91 -2.28 5.95
C GLU A 125 11.01 -1.97 7.44
N ASN A 126 11.72 -0.90 7.81
CA ASN A 126 11.96 -0.57 9.21
C ASN A 126 10.67 -0.26 9.98
N ASP A 127 9.67 0.28 9.29
CA ASP A 127 8.40 0.64 9.92
C ASP A 127 7.54 -0.60 10.17
N PHE A 128 7.64 -1.63 9.34
CA PHE A 128 6.81 -2.83 9.46
C PHE A 128 7.47 -3.98 10.20
N ILE A 129 8.81 -3.99 10.30
CA ILE A 129 9.55 -5.13 10.87
C ILE A 129 9.19 -5.40 12.34
N ARG A 130 8.76 -4.37 13.07
CA ARG A 130 8.37 -4.50 14.47
C ARG A 130 6.99 -5.07 14.66
N ILE A 131 6.19 -5.13 13.61
CA ILE A 131 4.79 -5.56 13.69
C ILE A 131 4.73 -7.07 13.47
N PRO A 132 4.24 -7.84 14.45
CA PRO A 132 4.17 -9.29 14.29
C PRO A 132 3.09 -9.71 13.27
N GLY A 133 3.32 -10.86 12.62
CA GLY A 133 2.35 -11.46 11.72
C GLY A 133 2.36 -10.89 10.29
N ILE A 134 3.29 -9.99 9.97
CA ILE A 134 3.39 -9.38 8.66
C ILE A 134 4.72 -9.76 8.02
N LYS A 135 4.67 -10.28 6.81
CA LYS A 135 5.84 -10.52 5.98
C LYS A 135 6.07 -9.33 5.09
N ILE A 136 7.33 -8.96 4.91
CA ILE A 136 7.72 -7.79 4.14
C ILE A 136 8.48 -8.23 2.91
N LYS A 137 8.09 -7.68 1.76
CA LYS A 137 8.86 -7.82 0.53
C LYS A 137 9.23 -6.44 0.02
N ASN A 138 10.53 -6.15 -0.01
CA ASN A 138 11.03 -4.88 -0.53
C ASN A 138 11.39 -5.06 -2.00
N PRO A 139 10.74 -4.32 -2.93
CA PRO A 139 11.02 -4.48 -4.37
C PRO A 139 12.41 -4.03 -4.80
N LEU A 140 13.14 -3.33 -3.92
CA LEU A 140 14.51 -2.88 -4.20
C LEU A 140 15.55 -3.98 -3.91
N ARG A 141 15.12 -5.11 -3.37
CA ARG A 141 16.03 -6.19 -2.95
C ARG A 141 15.72 -7.51 -3.63
#